data_a372d8b171574878c7a0c4f27ad445a9
#
_entry.id   a372d8b171574878c7a0c4f27ad445a9
#
_cell.length_a   1.000
_cell.length_b   1.000
_cell.length_c   1.000
_cell.angle_alpha   90.00
_cell.angle_beta   90.00
_cell.angle_gamma   90.00
#
_symmetry.space_group_name_H-M   'P 1'
#
loop_
_entity.id
_entity.type
_entity.pdbx_description
1 polymer ?
#
loop_
_entity_poly.entity_id
_entity_poly.type
_entity_poly.pdbx_seq_one_letter_code
_entity_poly.pdbx_strand_id
1 'polypeptide(L)'
;MTLVTIKKDTQIAAIHAGIKIGSIYESEKEKGISHFIEHMLFKGTKYRDNETLNRELENLGGEYNAYTDSNSTVCSITVLEEELEKSIEILGDMFQNCLFPQEEIEREREVILSEIRGSKDDLEDYSFKKVNETAFDKSPLKYDTLGNEKIVKSFTRDKFIKFYERYYVPNNCFISIVSDFPHNYVVSIVEKYFKDWLWKEFKREKVLEEKNRFLKKVSYKNNVEQSTVVYLFTLHGLSKKEELALTILSHRLGESGNSVLFRELREKRGFAYDVYTDLDLSPYVKTLYIYTSVGRENVDETLDVINNCIESIKKGSIGFDSNTINLMKKILKTAIAFTLEDVTDIGNYAFHQIIDEENIFQFYEDMKDLDGIKEEDIYNVANKVLNKPTIHILLNQ
;
A
#
# COMPACT_ATOMS: atom_id res chain seq x y z
N MET A 1 16.28 -13.02 -9.64
CA MET A 1 15.36 -13.12 -8.51
C MET A 1 16.11 -12.72 -7.25
N THR A 2 15.49 -11.93 -6.41
CA THR A 2 16.04 -11.52 -5.12
C THR A 2 15.35 -12.34 -4.04
N LEU A 3 16.12 -13.02 -3.18
CA LEU A 3 15.61 -13.81 -2.05
C LEU A 3 16.19 -13.29 -0.75
N VAL A 4 15.34 -13.00 0.22
CA VAL A 4 15.71 -12.77 1.61
C VAL A 4 15.12 -13.88 2.48
N THR A 5 15.93 -14.42 3.36
CA THR A 5 15.48 -15.40 4.37
C THR A 5 15.79 -14.86 5.74
N ILE A 6 14.84 -14.99 6.64
CA ILE A 6 14.96 -14.57 8.04
C ILE A 6 14.74 -15.81 8.91
N LYS A 7 15.78 -16.18 9.66
CA LYS A 7 15.65 -17.28 10.62
C LYS A 7 15.06 -16.76 11.92
N LYS A 8 13.93 -17.34 12.33
CA LYS A 8 13.24 -17.05 13.60
C LYS A 8 12.83 -18.38 14.24
N ASP A 9 12.99 -18.50 15.54
CA ASP A 9 12.49 -19.65 16.31
C ASP A 9 10.95 -19.58 16.34
N THR A 10 10.32 -20.43 15.53
CA THR A 10 8.87 -20.44 15.31
C THR A 10 8.46 -21.77 14.69
N GLN A 11 7.20 -22.15 14.79
CA GLN A 11 6.62 -23.31 14.11
C GLN A 11 5.94 -22.96 12.79
N ILE A 12 5.97 -21.67 12.39
CA ILE A 12 5.26 -21.13 11.26
C ILE A 12 6.26 -20.61 10.23
N ALA A 13 6.03 -20.91 8.97
CA ALA A 13 6.74 -20.28 7.85
C ALA A 13 5.85 -19.23 7.19
N ALA A 14 6.36 -18.01 6.99
CA ALA A 14 5.70 -16.96 6.22
C ALA A 14 6.50 -16.67 4.94
N ILE A 15 5.83 -16.70 3.82
CA ILE A 15 6.38 -16.50 2.48
C ILE A 15 5.66 -15.31 1.83
N HIS A 16 6.42 -14.31 1.38
CA HIS A 16 5.93 -13.25 0.52
C HIS A 16 6.69 -13.33 -0.80
N ALA A 17 5.98 -13.59 -1.88
CA ALA A 17 6.54 -13.63 -3.22
C ALA A 17 5.80 -12.63 -4.11
N GLY A 18 6.53 -11.81 -4.86
CA GLY A 18 5.88 -10.80 -5.69
C GLY A 18 6.74 -10.31 -6.83
N ILE A 19 6.07 -9.59 -7.70
CA ILE A 19 6.63 -8.93 -8.89
C ILE A 19 6.59 -7.42 -8.66
N LYS A 20 7.68 -6.71 -8.94
CA LYS A 20 7.71 -5.24 -8.90
C LYS A 20 6.96 -4.68 -10.11
N ILE A 21 5.65 -4.86 -10.08
CA ILE A 21 4.69 -4.32 -11.02
C ILE A 21 3.35 -4.09 -10.31
N GLY A 22 2.95 -2.84 -10.21
CA GLY A 22 1.70 -2.39 -9.62
C GLY A 22 1.09 -1.29 -10.47
N SER A 23 0.05 -0.64 -9.95
CA SER A 23 -0.76 0.31 -10.73
C SER A 23 0.02 1.52 -11.29
N ILE A 24 1.14 1.93 -10.66
CA ILE A 24 1.93 3.08 -11.15
C ILE A 24 2.74 2.79 -12.41
N TYR A 25 3.03 1.51 -12.69
CA TYR A 25 3.78 1.10 -13.88
C TYR A 25 2.90 0.79 -15.09
N GLU A 26 1.59 0.79 -14.91
CA GLU A 26 0.63 0.52 -15.97
C GLU A 26 0.44 1.73 -16.89
N SER A 27 0.42 1.48 -18.20
CA SER A 27 0.00 2.51 -19.15
C SER A 27 -1.49 2.84 -18.99
N GLU A 28 -1.94 3.99 -19.51
CA GLU A 28 -3.36 4.37 -19.45
C GLU A 28 -4.33 3.31 -20.02
N LYS A 29 -3.86 2.49 -20.98
CA LYS A 29 -4.67 1.43 -21.59
C LYS A 29 -4.59 0.10 -20.84
N GLU A 30 -3.77 0.04 -19.80
CA GLU A 30 -3.51 -1.16 -18.99
C GLU A 30 -3.98 -1.00 -17.54
N LYS A 31 -4.55 0.14 -17.17
CA LYS A 31 -4.99 0.42 -15.80
C LYS A 31 -5.93 -0.66 -15.26
N GLY A 32 -5.49 -1.31 -14.16
CA GLY A 32 -6.17 -2.43 -13.52
C GLY A 32 -5.72 -3.82 -14.02
N ILE A 33 -4.72 -3.90 -14.91
CA ILE A 33 -4.28 -5.21 -15.43
C ILE A 33 -3.46 -5.99 -14.39
N SER A 34 -2.67 -5.31 -13.53
CA SER A 34 -1.90 -5.96 -12.47
C SER A 34 -2.82 -6.63 -11.47
N HIS A 35 -3.84 -5.91 -11.01
CA HIS A 35 -4.88 -6.44 -10.13
C HIS A 35 -5.65 -7.61 -10.79
N PHE A 36 -6.00 -7.48 -12.05
CA PHE A 36 -6.65 -8.58 -12.76
C PHE A 36 -5.76 -9.82 -12.88
N ILE A 37 -4.45 -9.64 -13.14
CA ILE A 37 -3.50 -10.76 -13.17
C ILE A 37 -3.37 -11.41 -11.79
N GLU A 38 -3.38 -10.64 -10.72
CA GLU A 38 -3.41 -11.17 -9.36
C GLU A 38 -4.54 -12.20 -9.18
N HIS A 39 -5.79 -11.85 -9.54
CA HIS A 39 -6.91 -12.80 -9.55
C HIS A 39 -6.64 -14.02 -10.42
N MET A 40 -6.06 -13.80 -11.60
CA MET A 40 -5.78 -14.88 -12.54
C MET A 40 -4.70 -15.85 -12.10
N LEU A 41 -3.78 -15.45 -11.19
CA LEU A 41 -2.77 -16.36 -10.64
C LEU A 41 -3.39 -17.56 -9.93
N PHE A 42 -4.61 -17.44 -9.41
CA PHE A 42 -5.36 -18.49 -8.71
C PHE A 42 -6.29 -19.30 -9.64
N LYS A 43 -6.31 -19.01 -10.95
CA LYS A 43 -7.31 -19.58 -11.90
C LYS A 43 -6.75 -20.65 -12.83
N GLY A 44 -5.56 -21.12 -12.54
CA GLY A 44 -4.97 -22.28 -13.21
C GLY A 44 -3.62 -21.99 -13.83
N THR A 45 -2.80 -23.04 -13.75
CA THR A 45 -1.43 -23.08 -14.24
C THR A 45 -1.29 -24.23 -15.26
N LYS A 46 -0.09 -24.38 -15.78
CA LYS A 46 0.24 -25.52 -16.67
C LYS A 46 0.07 -26.88 -15.98
N TYR A 47 0.24 -26.94 -14.66
CA TYR A 47 0.27 -28.19 -13.90
C TYR A 47 -0.94 -28.39 -13.00
N ARG A 48 -1.72 -27.34 -12.76
CA ARG A 48 -2.89 -27.33 -11.87
C ARG A 48 -4.03 -26.56 -12.52
N ASP A 49 -5.20 -27.17 -12.67
CA ASP A 49 -6.41 -26.42 -12.96
C ASP A 49 -6.85 -25.61 -11.71
N ASN A 50 -7.85 -24.77 -11.89
CA ASN A 50 -8.36 -23.91 -10.82
C ASN A 50 -8.77 -24.71 -9.56
N GLU A 51 -9.51 -25.82 -9.73
CA GLU A 51 -9.98 -26.64 -8.59
C GLU A 51 -8.81 -27.30 -7.85
N THR A 52 -7.85 -27.86 -8.59
CA THR A 52 -6.66 -28.49 -8.00
C THR A 52 -5.79 -27.48 -7.28
N LEU A 53 -5.55 -26.31 -7.87
CA LEU A 53 -4.75 -25.26 -7.26
C LEU A 53 -5.35 -24.79 -5.93
N ASN A 54 -6.64 -24.45 -5.92
CA ASN A 54 -7.30 -23.97 -4.70
C ASN A 54 -7.37 -25.07 -3.64
N ARG A 55 -7.65 -26.34 -4.03
CA ARG A 55 -7.62 -27.46 -3.09
C ARG A 55 -6.23 -27.68 -2.49
N GLU A 56 -5.16 -27.55 -3.28
CA GLU A 56 -3.80 -27.68 -2.76
C GLU A 56 -3.44 -26.53 -1.81
N LEU A 57 -3.85 -25.31 -2.10
CA LEU A 57 -3.69 -24.17 -1.20
C LEU A 57 -4.45 -24.36 0.13
N GLU A 58 -5.70 -24.80 0.08
CA GLU A 58 -6.48 -25.11 1.29
C GLU A 58 -5.84 -26.24 2.12
N ASN A 59 -5.27 -27.26 1.46
CA ASN A 59 -4.63 -28.38 2.13
C ASN A 59 -3.34 -28.00 2.87
N LEU A 60 -2.74 -26.84 2.60
CA LEU A 60 -1.63 -26.32 3.40
C LEU A 60 -2.05 -25.99 4.84
N GLY A 61 -3.35 -25.84 5.10
CA GLY A 61 -3.89 -25.64 6.45
C GLY A 61 -3.51 -24.31 7.10
N GLY A 62 -3.09 -23.35 6.31
CA GLY A 62 -2.72 -22.01 6.75
C GLY A 62 -3.47 -20.91 6.04
N GLU A 63 -2.91 -19.72 6.08
CA GLU A 63 -3.45 -18.54 5.40
C GLU A 63 -2.72 -18.29 4.08
N TYR A 64 -3.47 -17.98 3.04
CA TYR A 64 -2.92 -17.49 1.79
C TYR A 64 -3.70 -16.26 1.33
N ASN A 65 -2.99 -15.29 0.79
CA ASN A 65 -3.57 -14.03 0.32
C ASN A 65 -2.79 -13.49 -0.87
N ALA A 66 -3.38 -12.54 -1.58
CA ALA A 66 -2.69 -11.75 -2.57
C ALA A 66 -3.19 -10.31 -2.53
N TYR A 67 -2.35 -9.40 -2.98
CA TYR A 67 -2.73 -8.00 -3.14
C TYR A 67 -1.92 -7.34 -4.25
N THR A 68 -2.51 -6.31 -4.83
CA THR A 68 -1.85 -5.40 -5.76
C THR A 68 -1.90 -3.99 -5.18
N ASP A 69 -0.73 -3.40 -5.00
CA ASP A 69 -0.59 -2.01 -4.59
C ASP A 69 -0.10 -1.13 -5.75
N SER A 70 0.38 0.06 -5.41
CA SER A 70 0.97 0.97 -6.39
C SER A 70 2.24 0.40 -7.04
N ASN A 71 3.08 -0.31 -6.28
CA ASN A 71 4.43 -0.73 -6.68
C ASN A 71 4.53 -2.20 -7.08
N SER A 72 3.66 -3.06 -6.55
CA SER A 72 3.84 -4.51 -6.59
C SER A 72 2.53 -5.29 -6.71
N THR A 73 2.67 -6.55 -7.16
CA THR A 73 1.67 -7.61 -7.04
C THR A 73 2.29 -8.74 -6.24
N VAL A 74 1.70 -9.09 -5.12
CA VAL A 74 2.26 -9.99 -4.10
C VAL A 74 1.31 -11.12 -3.79
N CYS A 75 1.83 -12.34 -3.66
CA CYS A 75 1.15 -13.47 -3.03
C CYS A 75 1.86 -13.82 -1.73
N SER A 76 1.12 -14.04 -0.67
CA SER A 76 1.63 -14.46 0.64
C SER A 76 1.02 -15.80 1.06
N ILE A 77 1.82 -16.62 1.73
CA ILE A 77 1.40 -17.89 2.34
C ILE A 77 2.02 -17.97 3.72
N THR A 78 1.20 -18.20 4.73
CA THR A 78 1.63 -18.43 6.13
C THR A 78 1.11 -19.77 6.60
N VAL A 79 2.00 -20.69 6.90
CA VAL A 79 1.71 -22.12 7.12
C VAL A 79 2.59 -22.70 8.22
N LEU A 80 2.30 -23.94 8.64
CA LEU A 80 3.26 -24.70 9.43
C LEU A 80 4.56 -24.92 8.65
N GLU A 81 5.70 -24.96 9.33
CA GLU A 81 7.02 -25.11 8.70
C GLU A 81 7.13 -26.34 7.78
N GLU A 82 6.47 -27.45 8.12
CA GLU A 82 6.47 -28.68 7.33
C GLU A 82 5.87 -28.48 5.93
N GLU A 83 5.03 -27.43 5.73
CA GLU A 83 4.40 -27.08 4.47
C GLU A 83 5.21 -26.05 3.64
N LEU A 84 6.37 -25.60 4.14
CA LEU A 84 7.21 -24.61 3.45
C LEU A 84 7.55 -25.01 2.02
N GLU A 85 8.03 -26.23 1.82
CA GLU A 85 8.47 -26.71 0.50
C GLU A 85 7.28 -26.75 -0.48
N LYS A 86 6.12 -27.26 -0.02
CA LYS A 86 4.90 -27.33 -0.84
C LYS A 86 4.39 -25.96 -1.20
N SER A 87 4.45 -25.00 -0.28
CA SER A 87 4.08 -23.61 -0.52
C SER A 87 4.94 -22.94 -1.59
N ILE A 88 6.26 -23.16 -1.53
CA ILE A 88 7.22 -22.65 -2.53
C ILE A 88 6.98 -23.30 -3.90
N GLU A 89 6.66 -24.60 -3.95
CA GLU A 89 6.29 -25.31 -5.18
C GLU A 89 5.06 -24.67 -5.85
N ILE A 90 4.00 -24.42 -5.08
CA ILE A 90 2.75 -23.84 -5.56
C ILE A 90 3.00 -22.40 -6.07
N LEU A 91 3.66 -21.56 -5.29
CA LEU A 91 4.00 -20.19 -5.70
C LEU A 91 4.87 -20.17 -6.96
N GLY A 92 5.86 -21.09 -7.04
CA GLY A 92 6.69 -21.24 -8.23
C GLY A 92 5.88 -21.55 -9.48
N ASP A 93 4.88 -22.43 -9.36
CA ASP A 93 3.99 -22.77 -10.47
C ASP A 93 3.07 -21.58 -10.86
N MET A 94 2.46 -20.90 -9.85
CA MET A 94 1.62 -19.72 -10.08
C MET A 94 2.38 -18.60 -10.83
N PHE A 95 3.61 -18.30 -10.41
CA PHE A 95 4.39 -17.19 -10.98
C PHE A 95 5.02 -17.51 -12.35
N GLN A 96 5.26 -18.77 -12.65
CA GLN A 96 5.96 -19.18 -13.90
C GLN A 96 5.03 -19.72 -14.98
N ASN A 97 3.87 -20.26 -14.61
CA ASN A 97 3.07 -21.10 -15.48
C ASN A 97 1.59 -20.72 -15.56
N CYS A 98 1.20 -19.48 -15.19
CA CYS A 98 -0.18 -19.03 -15.30
C CYS A 98 -0.68 -19.11 -16.74
N LEU A 99 -1.86 -19.71 -16.98
CA LEU A 99 -2.38 -20.00 -18.32
C LEU A 99 -3.40 -18.99 -18.85
N PHE A 100 -4.00 -18.20 -18.01
CA PHE A 100 -5.08 -17.28 -18.37
C PHE A 100 -6.21 -17.98 -19.17
N PRO A 101 -6.90 -18.99 -18.60
CA PRO A 101 -7.99 -19.65 -19.29
C PRO A 101 -9.09 -18.66 -19.67
N GLN A 102 -9.60 -18.71 -20.90
CA GLN A 102 -10.55 -17.71 -21.39
C GLN A 102 -11.84 -17.67 -20.54
N GLU A 103 -12.34 -18.82 -20.12
CA GLU A 103 -13.54 -18.90 -19.29
C GLU A 103 -13.32 -18.25 -17.92
N GLU A 104 -12.16 -18.45 -17.32
CA GLU A 104 -11.82 -17.83 -16.03
C GLU A 104 -11.62 -16.31 -16.17
N ILE A 105 -11.04 -15.84 -17.28
CA ILE A 105 -10.97 -14.40 -17.56
C ILE A 105 -12.37 -13.77 -17.57
N GLU A 106 -13.35 -14.39 -18.20
CA GLU A 106 -14.70 -13.83 -18.26
C GLU A 106 -15.40 -13.87 -16.88
N ARG A 107 -15.18 -14.93 -16.09
CA ARG A 107 -15.70 -15.00 -14.71
C ARG A 107 -15.09 -13.93 -13.83
N GLU A 108 -13.77 -13.82 -13.81
CA GLU A 108 -13.06 -12.84 -12.97
C GLU A 108 -13.32 -11.40 -13.44
N ARG A 109 -13.55 -11.17 -14.71
CA ARG A 109 -13.98 -9.86 -15.21
C ARG A 109 -15.23 -9.37 -14.51
N GLU A 110 -16.24 -10.23 -14.34
CA GLU A 110 -17.49 -9.84 -13.65
C GLU A 110 -17.24 -9.60 -12.15
N VAL A 111 -16.35 -10.38 -11.52
CA VAL A 111 -15.93 -10.16 -10.12
C VAL A 111 -15.30 -8.78 -9.99
N ILE A 112 -14.27 -8.47 -10.78
CA ILE A 112 -13.56 -7.18 -10.74
C ILE A 112 -14.48 -6.00 -11.08
N LEU A 113 -15.39 -6.17 -12.05
CA LEU A 113 -16.40 -5.15 -12.32
C LEU A 113 -17.36 -4.94 -11.13
N SER A 114 -17.62 -5.99 -10.35
CA SER A 114 -18.39 -5.86 -9.11
C SER A 114 -17.59 -5.12 -8.02
N GLU A 115 -16.31 -5.40 -7.88
CA GLU A 115 -15.41 -4.68 -6.96
C GLU A 115 -15.30 -3.20 -7.31
N ILE A 116 -15.12 -2.87 -8.61
CA ILE A 116 -15.14 -1.47 -9.08
C ILE A 116 -16.47 -0.77 -8.76
N ARG A 117 -17.58 -1.48 -8.79
CA ARG A 117 -18.88 -0.92 -8.35
C ARG A 117 -18.93 -0.76 -6.84
N GLY A 118 -18.49 -1.79 -6.08
CA GLY A 118 -18.42 -1.77 -4.63
C GLY A 118 -17.53 -0.61 -4.10
N SER A 119 -16.36 -0.39 -4.69
CA SER A 119 -15.48 0.72 -4.30
C SER A 119 -16.09 2.10 -4.57
N LYS A 120 -17.04 2.19 -5.50
CA LYS A 120 -17.81 3.43 -5.68
C LYS A 120 -18.85 3.63 -4.58
N ASP A 121 -19.35 2.55 -3.98
CA ASP A 121 -20.32 2.63 -2.89
C ASP A 121 -19.65 2.92 -1.56
N ASP A 122 -18.41 2.49 -1.37
CA ASP A 122 -17.59 2.89 -0.24
C ASP A 122 -17.28 4.40 -0.31
N LEU A 123 -17.60 5.11 0.78
CA LEU A 123 -17.48 6.57 0.84
C LEU A 123 -16.03 7.03 0.92
N GLU A 124 -15.23 6.27 1.64
CA GLU A 124 -13.82 6.56 1.87
C GLU A 124 -13.00 6.31 0.60
N ASP A 125 -13.08 5.11 0.02
CA ASP A 125 -12.43 4.75 -1.24
C ASP A 125 -12.79 5.73 -2.35
N TYR A 126 -14.07 6.06 -2.46
CA TYR A 126 -14.53 7.03 -3.44
C TYR A 126 -13.93 8.42 -3.24
N SER A 127 -13.77 8.84 -1.99
CA SER A 127 -13.20 10.15 -1.65
C SER A 127 -11.69 10.22 -1.95
N PHE A 128 -10.93 9.16 -1.62
CA PHE A 128 -9.52 9.06 -1.99
C PHE A 128 -9.32 9.06 -3.50
N LYS A 129 -10.12 8.29 -4.22
CA LYS A 129 -10.12 8.34 -5.68
C LYS A 129 -10.37 9.74 -6.22
N LYS A 130 -11.35 10.47 -5.68
CA LYS A 130 -11.69 11.83 -6.14
C LYS A 130 -10.63 12.86 -5.81
N VAL A 131 -9.96 12.78 -4.68
CA VAL A 131 -8.85 13.68 -4.38
C VAL A 131 -7.65 13.39 -5.29
N ASN A 132 -7.34 12.14 -5.60
CA ASN A 132 -6.28 11.75 -6.52
C ASN A 132 -6.56 12.22 -7.96
N GLU A 133 -7.76 11.99 -8.48
CA GLU A 133 -8.21 12.55 -9.78
C GLU A 133 -8.12 14.09 -9.82
N THR A 134 -8.29 14.75 -8.68
CA THR A 134 -8.19 16.21 -8.56
C THR A 134 -6.75 16.67 -8.44
N ALA A 135 -5.91 15.93 -7.71
CA ALA A 135 -4.53 16.30 -7.39
C ALA A 135 -3.59 16.18 -8.59
N PHE A 136 -3.78 15.16 -9.42
CA PHE A 136 -2.83 14.81 -10.47
C PHE A 136 -3.42 14.96 -11.86
N ASP A 137 -2.58 15.40 -12.80
CA ASP A 137 -2.92 15.48 -14.22
C ASP A 137 -2.29 14.34 -15.01
N LYS A 138 -1.01 14.08 -14.77
CA LYS A 138 -0.18 13.12 -15.52
C LYS A 138 0.29 11.93 -14.69
N SER A 139 0.42 12.08 -13.37
CA SER A 139 0.88 10.99 -12.50
C SER A 139 -0.05 9.79 -12.58
N PRO A 140 0.49 8.56 -12.59
CA PRO A 140 -0.31 7.35 -12.50
C PRO A 140 -1.13 7.25 -11.20
N LEU A 141 -0.77 7.95 -10.13
CA LEU A 141 -1.53 8.05 -8.88
C LEU A 141 -2.95 8.61 -9.05
N LYS A 142 -3.23 9.23 -10.18
CA LYS A 142 -4.57 9.66 -10.57
C LYS A 142 -5.57 8.52 -10.73
N TYR A 143 -5.09 7.33 -11.02
CA TYR A 143 -5.89 6.16 -11.35
C TYR A 143 -5.98 5.20 -10.17
N ASP A 144 -7.14 4.59 -10.04
CA ASP A 144 -7.40 3.52 -9.10
C ASP A 144 -6.66 2.24 -9.49
N THR A 145 -6.18 1.48 -8.51
CA THR A 145 -5.51 0.19 -8.72
C THR A 145 -6.44 -0.85 -9.37
N LEU A 146 -7.74 -0.79 -9.09
CA LEU A 146 -8.75 -1.62 -9.74
C LEU A 146 -8.93 -1.27 -11.23
N GLY A 147 -8.42 -0.13 -11.68
CA GLY A 147 -8.68 0.42 -13.00
C GLY A 147 -10.08 1.02 -13.13
N ASN A 148 -10.66 0.95 -14.32
CA ASN A 148 -12.02 1.37 -14.56
C ASN A 148 -12.77 0.39 -15.46
N GLU A 149 -14.10 0.37 -15.36
CA GLU A 149 -14.98 -0.57 -16.08
C GLU A 149 -14.71 -0.63 -17.59
N LYS A 150 -14.47 0.53 -18.24
CA LYS A 150 -14.25 0.58 -19.69
C LYS A 150 -12.96 -0.14 -20.09
N ILE A 151 -11.89 0.08 -19.33
CA ILE A 151 -10.57 -0.51 -19.60
C ILE A 151 -10.61 -2.00 -19.27
N VAL A 152 -11.11 -2.38 -18.09
CA VAL A 152 -11.24 -3.77 -17.65
C VAL A 152 -12.07 -4.60 -18.64
N LYS A 153 -13.17 -4.05 -19.16
CA LYS A 153 -13.99 -4.71 -20.22
C LYS A 153 -13.22 -4.89 -21.55
N SER A 154 -12.20 -4.09 -21.80
CA SER A 154 -11.41 -4.17 -23.03
C SER A 154 -10.25 -5.15 -22.98
N PHE A 155 -9.94 -5.76 -21.85
CA PHE A 155 -8.84 -6.69 -21.73
C PHE A 155 -9.13 -7.99 -22.47
N THR A 156 -8.15 -8.41 -23.26
CA THR A 156 -8.17 -9.69 -23.98
C THR A 156 -7.13 -10.63 -23.39
N ARG A 157 -7.28 -11.93 -23.62
CA ARG A 157 -6.31 -12.93 -23.20
C ARG A 157 -4.89 -12.61 -23.70
N ASP A 158 -4.76 -12.19 -24.95
CA ASP A 158 -3.47 -11.79 -25.54
C ASP A 158 -2.81 -10.62 -24.78
N LYS A 159 -3.63 -9.71 -24.26
CA LYS A 159 -3.11 -8.58 -23.49
C LYS A 159 -2.56 -9.03 -22.14
N PHE A 160 -3.25 -9.95 -21.44
CA PHE A 160 -2.73 -10.55 -20.21
C PHE A 160 -1.43 -11.30 -20.46
N ILE A 161 -1.36 -12.15 -21.49
CA ILE A 161 -0.16 -12.91 -21.82
C ILE A 161 1.02 -11.96 -22.09
N LYS A 162 0.83 -10.90 -22.91
CA LYS A 162 1.89 -9.93 -23.22
C LYS A 162 2.38 -9.18 -21.98
N PHE A 163 1.46 -8.79 -21.10
CA PHE A 163 1.81 -8.12 -19.86
C PHE A 163 2.55 -9.06 -18.89
N TYR A 164 2.04 -10.27 -18.73
CA TYR A 164 2.66 -11.30 -17.91
C TYR A 164 4.05 -11.66 -18.41
N GLU A 165 4.22 -11.97 -19.70
CA GLU A 165 5.52 -12.29 -20.30
C GLU A 165 6.55 -11.16 -20.21
N ARG A 166 6.08 -9.92 -20.09
CA ARG A 166 6.92 -8.73 -19.96
C ARG A 166 7.42 -8.55 -18.53
N TYR A 167 6.60 -8.77 -17.53
CA TYR A 167 6.90 -8.39 -16.15
C TYR A 167 7.11 -9.57 -15.20
N TYR A 168 6.51 -10.73 -15.47
CA TYR A 168 6.68 -11.94 -14.66
C TYR A 168 7.92 -12.68 -15.12
N VAL A 169 9.06 -12.17 -14.69
CA VAL A 169 10.40 -12.69 -15.02
C VAL A 169 11.24 -12.77 -13.75
N PRO A 170 12.20 -13.72 -13.65
CA PRO A 170 12.92 -13.94 -12.40
C PRO A 170 13.67 -12.69 -11.89
N ASN A 171 14.20 -11.88 -12.79
CA ASN A 171 14.91 -10.64 -12.42
C ASN A 171 13.99 -9.47 -12.02
N ASN A 172 12.68 -9.67 -12.03
CA ASN A 172 11.66 -8.78 -11.46
C ASN A 172 10.90 -9.41 -10.29
N CYS A 173 11.31 -10.61 -9.85
CA CYS A 173 10.68 -11.35 -8.77
C CYS A 173 11.49 -11.20 -7.47
N PHE A 174 10.78 -10.96 -6.38
CA PHE A 174 11.29 -10.76 -5.03
C PHE A 174 10.59 -11.76 -4.11
N ILE A 175 11.35 -12.38 -3.21
CA ILE A 175 10.81 -13.35 -2.26
C ILE A 175 11.40 -13.07 -0.89
N SER A 176 10.55 -13.00 0.13
CA SER A 176 10.91 -12.97 1.54
C SER A 176 10.36 -14.22 2.23
N ILE A 177 11.18 -14.92 3.00
CA ILE A 177 10.80 -16.13 3.74
C ILE A 177 11.27 -16.02 5.17
N VAL A 178 10.34 -16.16 6.11
CA VAL A 178 10.61 -16.24 7.55
C VAL A 178 10.30 -17.65 8.02
N SER A 179 11.24 -18.33 8.65
CA SER A 179 11.08 -19.70 9.19
C SER A 179 12.19 -20.04 10.16
N ASP A 180 12.12 -21.16 10.87
CA ASP A 180 13.27 -21.67 11.69
C ASP A 180 14.29 -22.45 10.86
N PHE A 181 14.04 -22.69 9.58
CA PHE A 181 14.99 -23.41 8.73
C PHE A 181 16.29 -22.62 8.49
N PRO A 182 17.43 -23.32 8.36
CA PRO A 182 18.68 -22.69 7.96
C PRO A 182 18.57 -22.05 6.55
N HIS A 183 19.23 -20.91 6.36
CA HIS A 183 19.27 -20.20 5.08
C HIS A 183 19.54 -21.11 3.87
N ASN A 184 20.60 -21.93 3.94
CA ASN A 184 20.99 -22.80 2.82
C ASN A 184 19.91 -23.84 2.46
N TYR A 185 19.12 -24.29 3.42
CA TYR A 185 18.00 -25.20 3.18
C TYR A 185 16.89 -24.47 2.40
N VAL A 186 16.49 -23.28 2.85
CA VAL A 186 15.47 -22.46 2.16
C VAL A 186 15.91 -22.12 0.75
N VAL A 187 17.17 -21.70 0.55
CA VAL A 187 17.76 -21.45 -0.78
C VAL A 187 17.64 -22.67 -1.68
N SER A 188 17.98 -23.87 -1.17
CA SER A 188 17.92 -25.10 -1.97
C SER A 188 16.51 -25.44 -2.44
N ILE A 189 15.48 -25.17 -1.62
CA ILE A 189 14.08 -25.36 -2.00
C ILE A 189 13.68 -24.35 -3.07
N VAL A 190 13.99 -23.06 -2.87
CA VAL A 190 13.68 -22.02 -3.86
C VAL A 190 14.37 -22.31 -5.18
N GLU A 191 15.66 -22.68 -5.18
CA GLU A 191 16.37 -23.07 -6.40
C GLU A 191 15.72 -24.28 -7.09
N LYS A 192 15.25 -25.27 -6.33
CA LYS A 192 14.59 -26.46 -6.90
C LYS A 192 13.39 -26.09 -7.77
N TYR A 193 12.57 -25.12 -7.36
CA TYR A 193 11.30 -24.79 -8.02
C TYR A 193 11.40 -23.59 -8.96
N PHE A 194 12.44 -22.75 -8.85
CA PHE A 194 12.59 -21.54 -9.67
C PHE A 194 13.77 -21.56 -10.66
N LYS A 195 14.66 -22.58 -10.63
CA LYS A 195 15.87 -22.64 -11.46
C LYS A 195 15.62 -22.61 -12.97
N ASP A 196 14.49 -23.13 -13.40
CA ASP A 196 14.15 -23.24 -14.83
C ASP A 196 13.42 -22.00 -15.36
N TRP A 197 13.15 -21.02 -14.48
CA TRP A 197 12.57 -19.75 -14.88
C TRP A 197 13.61 -18.88 -15.56
N LEU A 198 13.45 -18.74 -16.88
CA LEU A 198 14.47 -18.10 -17.72
C LEU A 198 14.51 -16.59 -17.51
N TRP A 199 15.71 -16.09 -17.29
CA TRP A 199 15.98 -14.65 -17.27
C TRP A 199 15.60 -14.01 -18.61
N LYS A 200 14.92 -12.84 -18.53
CA LYS A 200 14.60 -12.03 -19.70
C LYS A 200 15.02 -10.58 -19.43
N GLU A 201 15.55 -9.93 -20.45
CA GLU A 201 15.72 -8.49 -20.39
C GLU A 201 14.34 -7.82 -20.36
N PHE A 202 14.12 -6.98 -19.36
CA PHE A 202 12.92 -6.17 -19.28
C PHE A 202 13.27 -4.75 -18.79
N LYS A 203 12.41 -3.80 -19.14
CA LYS A 203 12.55 -2.43 -18.68
C LYS A 203 11.24 -2.00 -18.04
N ARG A 204 11.33 -1.55 -16.79
CA ARG A 204 10.18 -0.90 -16.13
C ARG A 204 9.96 0.48 -16.73
N GLU A 205 8.70 0.86 -16.88
CA GLU A 205 8.35 2.21 -17.26
C GLU A 205 8.81 3.19 -16.14
N LYS A 206 9.32 4.34 -16.56
CA LYS A 206 9.72 5.37 -15.60
C LYS A 206 8.46 6.00 -15.02
N VAL A 207 8.30 5.92 -13.71
CA VAL A 207 7.19 6.56 -13.02
C VAL A 207 7.39 8.08 -13.01
N LEU A 208 6.33 8.80 -13.35
CA LEU A 208 6.32 10.25 -13.33
C LEU A 208 5.92 10.74 -11.94
N GLU A 209 6.87 11.32 -11.22
CA GLU A 209 6.60 12.08 -10.01
C GLU A 209 5.98 13.44 -10.36
N GLU A 210 4.82 13.72 -9.83
CA GLU A 210 4.09 14.97 -10.04
C GLU A 210 3.68 15.56 -8.69
N LYS A 211 3.91 16.86 -8.51
CA LYS A 211 3.39 17.56 -7.33
C LYS A 211 1.87 17.74 -7.45
N ASN A 212 1.19 17.59 -6.34
CA ASN A 212 -0.25 17.83 -6.30
C ASN A 212 -0.61 19.26 -6.73
N ARG A 213 -1.69 19.41 -7.44
CA ARG A 213 -2.24 20.71 -7.81
C ARG A 213 -2.85 21.42 -6.61
N PHE A 214 -2.55 22.69 -6.42
CA PHE A 214 -3.24 23.51 -5.41
C PHE A 214 -4.65 23.85 -5.92
N LEU A 215 -5.61 23.01 -5.58
CA LEU A 215 -6.98 23.08 -6.08
C LEU A 215 -7.97 22.57 -5.03
N LYS A 216 -9.09 23.25 -4.87
CA LYS A 216 -10.26 22.80 -4.11
C LYS A 216 -11.37 22.42 -5.07
N LYS A 217 -11.88 21.18 -4.96
CA LYS A 217 -12.98 20.69 -5.78
C LYS A 217 -14.10 20.14 -4.92
N VAL A 218 -15.33 20.40 -5.32
CA VAL A 218 -16.53 19.84 -4.70
C VAL A 218 -17.21 18.90 -5.69
N SER A 219 -17.65 17.76 -5.21
CA SER A 219 -18.53 16.84 -5.91
C SER A 219 -19.70 16.40 -5.02
N TYR A 220 -20.67 15.74 -5.61
CA TYR A 220 -21.89 15.33 -4.94
C TYR A 220 -22.12 13.84 -5.12
N LYS A 221 -22.65 13.20 -4.07
CA LYS A 221 -23.02 11.79 -4.12
C LYS A 221 -24.36 11.59 -3.41
N ASN A 222 -25.29 10.90 -4.10
CA ASN A 222 -26.59 10.55 -3.52
C ASN A 222 -26.46 9.34 -2.60
N ASN A 223 -27.42 9.17 -1.72
CA ASN A 223 -27.55 8.00 -0.84
C ASN A 223 -26.35 7.78 0.09
N VAL A 224 -25.71 8.83 0.54
CA VAL A 224 -24.69 8.81 1.60
C VAL A 224 -25.12 9.69 2.76
N GLU A 225 -24.88 9.25 3.99
CA GLU A 225 -25.31 9.98 5.18
C GLU A 225 -24.37 11.15 5.54
N GLN A 226 -23.10 11.01 5.20
CA GLN A 226 -22.07 11.97 5.55
C GLN A 226 -21.41 12.57 4.33
N SER A 227 -20.86 13.77 4.51
CA SER A 227 -19.94 14.42 3.59
C SER A 227 -18.51 14.09 3.99
N THR A 228 -17.58 14.09 3.03
CA THR A 228 -16.16 13.89 3.32
C THR A 228 -15.32 15.09 2.91
N VAL A 229 -14.25 15.31 3.63
CA VAL A 229 -13.21 16.30 3.32
C VAL A 229 -11.87 15.60 3.31
N VAL A 230 -11.18 15.67 2.17
CA VAL A 230 -9.85 15.05 2.02
C VAL A 230 -8.84 16.10 1.56
N TYR A 231 -7.74 16.21 2.29
CA TYR A 231 -6.56 16.97 1.90
C TYR A 231 -5.50 16.00 1.40
N LEU A 232 -4.79 16.39 0.35
CA LEU A 232 -3.64 15.65 -0.19
C LEU A 232 -2.44 16.59 -0.32
N PHE A 233 -1.31 16.14 0.21
CA PHE A 233 0.01 16.76 0.08
C PHE A 233 0.98 15.75 -0.54
N THR A 234 1.79 16.17 -1.50
CA THR A 234 2.91 15.38 -2.03
C THR A 234 4.20 15.71 -1.29
N LEU A 235 5.03 14.68 -1.04
CA LEU A 235 6.16 14.72 -0.11
C LEU A 235 7.53 14.57 -0.78
N HIS A 236 7.63 14.88 -2.07
CA HIS A 236 8.88 14.68 -2.81
C HIS A 236 10.05 15.50 -2.28
N GLY A 237 11.24 14.90 -2.29
CA GLY A 237 12.49 15.57 -1.93
C GLY A 237 12.71 15.79 -0.44
N LEU A 238 12.15 14.90 0.39
CA LEU A 238 12.46 14.80 1.81
C LEU A 238 13.73 13.97 2.03
N SER A 239 14.54 14.36 2.99
CA SER A 239 15.61 13.52 3.54
C SER A 239 15.02 12.51 4.51
N LYS A 240 15.73 11.42 4.82
CA LYS A 240 15.30 10.41 5.78
C LYS A 240 14.95 11.01 7.15
N LYS A 241 15.76 11.96 7.63
CA LYS A 241 15.47 12.68 8.88
C LYS A 241 14.15 13.47 8.81
N GLU A 242 13.86 14.09 7.67
CA GLU A 242 12.59 14.80 7.48
C GLU A 242 11.41 13.82 7.38
N GLU A 243 11.59 12.65 6.78
CA GLU A 243 10.57 11.59 6.76
C GLU A 243 10.24 11.11 8.18
N LEU A 244 11.25 10.84 9.02
CA LEU A 244 11.06 10.46 10.42
C LEU A 244 10.36 11.57 11.24
N ALA A 245 10.75 12.83 11.03
CA ALA A 245 10.07 13.95 11.67
C ALA A 245 8.61 14.09 11.20
N LEU A 246 8.34 13.82 9.92
CA LEU A 246 7.01 13.82 9.35
C LEU A 246 6.15 12.67 9.88
N THR A 247 6.70 11.49 10.11
CA THR A 247 6.00 10.36 10.75
C THR A 247 5.54 10.74 12.16
N ILE A 248 6.40 11.40 12.95
CA ILE A 248 6.01 11.93 14.27
C ILE A 248 4.89 12.97 14.14
N LEU A 249 5.01 13.87 13.17
CA LEU A 249 4.01 14.90 12.90
C LEU A 249 2.66 14.29 12.50
N SER A 250 2.65 13.36 11.53
CA SER A 250 1.44 12.67 11.05
C SER A 250 0.72 11.98 12.20
N HIS A 251 1.45 11.20 12.99
CA HIS A 251 0.88 10.51 14.13
C HIS A 251 0.23 11.48 15.14
N ARG A 252 0.90 12.59 15.47
CA ARG A 252 0.34 13.60 16.38
C ARG A 252 -0.81 14.37 15.77
N LEU A 253 -0.80 14.58 14.46
CA LEU A 253 -1.85 15.31 13.75
C LEU A 253 -3.15 14.52 13.68
N GLY A 254 -3.10 13.22 13.28
CA GLY A 254 -4.32 12.47 12.95
C GLY A 254 -4.41 11.00 13.38
N GLU A 255 -3.32 10.32 13.78
CA GLU A 255 -3.34 8.84 13.89
C GLU A 255 -3.77 8.28 15.26
N SER A 256 -4.17 9.10 16.21
CA SER A 256 -4.57 8.59 17.52
C SER A 256 -5.81 9.27 18.08
N GLY A 257 -6.50 8.63 19.03
CA GLY A 257 -7.61 9.23 19.76
C GLY A 257 -7.24 10.47 20.59
N ASN A 258 -5.95 10.78 20.72
CA ASN A 258 -5.45 12.01 21.33
C ASN A 258 -4.74 12.92 20.32
N SER A 259 -4.91 12.64 19.02
CA SER A 259 -4.38 13.47 17.94
C SER A 259 -5.04 14.86 17.93
N VAL A 260 -4.36 15.81 17.30
CA VAL A 260 -4.83 17.20 17.23
C VAL A 260 -6.20 17.28 16.57
N LEU A 261 -6.35 16.64 15.39
CA LEU A 261 -7.59 16.69 14.62
C LEU A 261 -8.73 15.94 15.31
N PHE A 262 -8.45 14.77 15.89
CA PHE A 262 -9.46 14.01 16.63
C PHE A 262 -10.03 14.82 17.78
N ARG A 263 -9.18 15.45 18.57
CA ARG A 263 -9.62 16.31 19.70
C ARG A 263 -10.41 17.52 19.24
N GLU A 264 -9.97 18.18 18.16
CA GLU A 264 -10.62 19.40 17.68
C GLU A 264 -11.97 19.12 17.00
N LEU A 265 -12.04 18.11 16.13
CA LEU A 265 -13.25 17.83 15.34
C LEU A 265 -14.22 16.90 16.06
N ARG A 266 -13.73 15.86 16.73
CA ARG A 266 -14.59 14.87 17.36
C ARG A 266 -14.88 15.19 18.83
N GLU A 267 -13.86 15.36 19.68
CA GLU A 267 -14.07 15.51 21.12
C GLU A 267 -14.69 16.86 21.48
N LYS A 268 -14.21 17.95 20.88
CA LYS A 268 -14.67 19.30 21.25
C LYS A 268 -15.94 19.73 20.53
N ARG A 269 -16.16 19.28 19.29
CA ARG A 269 -17.24 19.73 18.42
C ARG A 269 -18.28 18.67 18.10
N GLY A 270 -17.93 17.39 18.18
CA GLY A 270 -18.81 16.30 17.81
C GLY A 270 -19.10 16.24 16.31
N PHE A 271 -18.26 16.84 15.45
CA PHE A 271 -18.49 16.93 14.01
C PHE A 271 -18.12 15.66 13.27
N ALA A 272 -16.97 15.07 13.62
CA ALA A 272 -16.39 13.96 12.91
C ALA A 272 -16.78 12.62 13.55
N TYR A 273 -17.27 11.70 12.73
CA TYR A 273 -17.31 10.29 13.09
C TYR A 273 -15.92 9.69 12.98
N ASP A 274 -15.24 10.01 11.88
CA ASP A 274 -13.88 9.57 11.60
C ASP A 274 -12.99 10.73 11.16
N VAL A 275 -11.76 10.76 11.65
CA VAL A 275 -10.73 11.72 11.26
C VAL A 275 -9.35 11.12 11.50
N TYR A 276 -8.54 11.10 10.46
CA TYR A 276 -7.17 10.57 10.53
C TYR A 276 -6.25 11.17 9.47
N THR A 277 -4.97 10.91 9.63
CA THR A 277 -3.93 11.12 8.61
C THR A 277 -3.47 9.78 8.08
N ASP A 278 -3.19 9.71 6.78
CA ASP A 278 -2.59 8.56 6.10
C ASP A 278 -1.31 9.03 5.42
N LEU A 279 -0.19 8.43 5.83
CA LEU A 279 1.16 8.79 5.38
C LEU A 279 1.79 7.64 4.62
N ASP A 280 1.96 7.80 3.31
CA ASP A 280 2.69 6.87 2.45
C ASP A 280 4.04 7.47 2.04
N LEU A 281 5.13 6.84 2.48
CA LEU A 281 6.51 7.21 2.16
C LEU A 281 7.15 6.28 1.12
N SER A 282 6.38 5.33 0.56
CA SER A 282 6.90 4.41 -0.46
C SER A 282 7.40 5.14 -1.72
N PRO A 283 8.37 4.57 -2.43
CA PRO A 283 8.91 5.17 -3.64
C PRO A 283 7.81 5.51 -4.65
N TYR A 284 7.89 6.72 -5.23
CA TYR A 284 6.98 7.26 -6.24
C TYR A 284 5.55 7.60 -5.75
N VAL A 285 5.14 7.16 -4.57
CA VAL A 285 3.85 7.56 -3.97
C VAL A 285 4.03 8.85 -3.19
N LYS A 286 4.77 8.84 -2.07
CA LYS A 286 5.15 10.02 -1.29
C LYS A 286 3.99 10.99 -1.06
N THR A 287 2.95 10.56 -0.33
CA THR A 287 1.75 11.34 -0.06
C THR A 287 1.40 11.39 1.42
N LEU A 288 0.80 12.49 1.85
CA LEU A 288 0.12 12.62 3.13
C LEU A 288 -1.33 13.04 2.86
N TYR A 289 -2.26 12.26 3.38
CA TYR A 289 -3.68 12.60 3.38
C TYR A 289 -4.13 13.04 4.77
N ILE A 290 -5.14 13.90 4.80
CA ILE A 290 -5.99 14.13 5.97
C ILE A 290 -7.40 13.80 5.50
N TYR A 291 -8.03 12.83 6.14
CA TYR A 291 -9.39 12.41 5.86
C TYR A 291 -10.31 12.73 7.03
N THR A 292 -11.53 13.14 6.76
CA THR A 292 -12.60 13.20 7.76
C THR A 292 -13.97 13.07 7.11
N SER A 293 -14.89 12.43 7.82
CA SER A 293 -16.31 12.35 7.51
C SER A 293 -17.13 13.13 8.53
N VAL A 294 -18.02 14.02 8.04
CA VAL A 294 -18.76 14.96 8.85
C VAL A 294 -20.17 15.19 8.31
N GLY A 295 -21.08 15.73 9.12
CA GLY A 295 -22.36 16.25 8.64
C GLY A 295 -22.16 17.39 7.62
N ARG A 296 -23.02 17.47 6.63
CA ARG A 296 -22.93 18.47 5.56
C ARG A 296 -22.87 19.92 6.07
N GLU A 297 -23.62 20.20 7.12
CA GLU A 297 -23.68 21.51 7.78
C GLU A 297 -22.37 21.92 8.46
N ASN A 298 -21.52 20.95 8.79
CA ASN A 298 -20.26 21.17 9.50
C ASN A 298 -19.04 21.26 8.56
N VAL A 299 -19.21 21.08 7.25
CA VAL A 299 -18.10 20.99 6.27
C VAL A 299 -17.25 22.28 6.27
N ASP A 300 -17.86 23.47 6.23
CA ASP A 300 -17.10 24.72 6.18
C ASP A 300 -16.32 24.95 7.46
N GLU A 301 -16.92 24.73 8.64
CA GLU A 301 -16.22 24.85 9.92
C GLU A 301 -15.12 23.79 10.05
N THR A 302 -15.32 22.57 9.53
CA THR A 302 -14.30 21.52 9.49
C THR A 302 -13.06 21.96 8.69
N LEU A 303 -13.25 22.59 7.53
CA LEU A 303 -12.14 23.15 6.75
C LEU A 303 -11.37 24.21 7.54
N ASP A 304 -12.08 25.12 8.21
CA ASP A 304 -11.46 26.15 9.04
C ASP A 304 -10.67 25.55 10.20
N VAL A 305 -11.22 24.53 10.87
CA VAL A 305 -10.55 23.83 11.97
C VAL A 305 -9.27 23.13 11.49
N ILE A 306 -9.33 22.39 10.37
CA ILE A 306 -8.13 21.70 9.82
C ILE A 306 -7.06 22.74 9.45
N ASN A 307 -7.43 23.80 8.74
CA ASN A 307 -6.49 24.86 8.35
C ASN A 307 -5.88 25.56 9.58
N ASN A 308 -6.68 25.85 10.60
CA ASN A 308 -6.19 26.45 11.84
C ASN A 308 -5.25 25.53 12.61
N CYS A 309 -5.51 24.21 12.65
CA CYS A 309 -4.61 23.23 13.24
C CYS A 309 -3.26 23.19 12.49
N ILE A 310 -3.28 23.13 11.16
CA ILE A 310 -2.07 23.17 10.33
C ILE A 310 -1.27 24.44 10.60
N GLU A 311 -1.89 25.61 10.54
CA GLU A 311 -1.21 26.87 10.80
C GLU A 311 -0.71 27.00 12.23
N SER A 312 -1.42 26.47 13.23
CA SER A 312 -1.00 26.47 14.62
C SER A 312 0.22 25.56 14.85
N ILE A 313 0.30 24.43 14.14
CA ILE A 313 1.50 23.58 14.14
C ILE A 313 2.68 24.33 13.51
N LYS A 314 2.50 24.90 12.34
CA LYS A 314 3.56 25.62 11.60
C LYS A 314 4.12 26.82 12.41
N LYS A 315 3.29 27.46 13.20
CA LYS A 315 3.66 28.58 14.08
C LYS A 315 4.20 28.15 15.45
N GLY A 316 4.22 26.85 15.74
CA GLY A 316 4.61 26.32 17.04
C GLY A 316 3.61 26.60 18.18
N SER A 317 2.35 27.01 17.84
CA SER A 317 1.30 27.22 18.84
C SER A 317 0.71 25.91 19.35
N ILE A 318 0.76 24.85 18.54
CA ILE A 318 0.55 23.47 18.97
C ILE A 318 1.94 22.90 19.19
N GLY A 319 2.29 22.64 20.46
CA GLY A 319 3.64 22.28 20.85
C GLY A 319 3.94 20.80 20.62
N PHE A 320 5.21 20.55 20.32
CA PHE A 320 5.85 19.24 20.34
C PHE A 320 6.92 19.27 21.45
N ASP A 321 6.49 19.46 22.69
CA ASP A 321 7.41 19.43 23.81
C ASP A 321 8.12 18.07 23.94
N SER A 322 9.17 18.02 24.74
CA SER A 322 9.96 16.79 24.89
C SER A 322 9.12 15.59 25.33
N ASN A 323 8.06 15.81 26.13
CA ASN A 323 7.18 14.73 26.56
C ASN A 323 6.35 14.18 25.39
N THR A 324 5.78 15.07 24.59
CA THR A 324 5.01 14.71 23.39
C THR A 324 5.91 13.96 22.39
N ILE A 325 7.10 14.47 22.10
CA ILE A 325 8.05 13.82 21.19
C ILE A 325 8.45 12.44 21.71
N ASN A 326 8.78 12.33 22.99
CA ASN A 326 9.17 11.03 23.58
C ASN A 326 8.02 10.02 23.57
N LEU A 327 6.77 10.48 23.78
CA LEU A 327 5.59 9.60 23.64
C LEU A 327 5.46 9.11 22.20
N MET A 328 5.55 9.99 21.20
CA MET A 328 5.47 9.59 19.77
C MET A 328 6.57 8.62 19.39
N LYS A 329 7.82 8.89 19.79
CA LYS A 329 8.93 7.94 19.59
C LYS A 329 8.66 6.59 20.22
N LYS A 330 8.10 6.55 21.44
CA LYS A 330 7.74 5.30 22.11
C LYS A 330 6.68 4.53 21.34
N ILE A 331 5.65 5.21 20.82
CA ILE A 331 4.59 4.59 20.02
C ILE A 331 5.18 3.97 18.74
N LEU A 332 6.01 4.72 18.00
CA LEU A 332 6.65 4.22 16.79
C LEU A 332 7.57 3.03 17.07
N LYS A 333 8.40 3.10 18.14
CA LYS A 333 9.23 1.97 18.57
C LYS A 333 8.40 0.73 18.94
N THR A 334 7.25 0.94 19.57
CA THR A 334 6.32 -0.14 19.92
C THR A 334 5.70 -0.78 18.68
N ALA A 335 5.28 0.03 17.70
CA ALA A 335 4.76 -0.47 16.42
C ALA A 335 5.81 -1.34 15.68
N ILE A 336 7.05 -0.87 15.60
CA ILE A 336 8.15 -1.67 15.02
C ILE A 336 8.35 -2.98 15.80
N ALA A 337 8.31 -2.94 17.14
CA ALA A 337 8.45 -4.15 17.95
C ALA A 337 7.33 -5.16 17.66
N PHE A 338 6.09 -4.73 17.50
CA PHE A 338 4.99 -5.61 17.10
C PHE A 338 5.23 -6.25 15.73
N THR A 339 5.63 -5.45 14.73
CA THR A 339 6.00 -5.98 13.40
C THR A 339 7.09 -7.06 13.50
N LEU A 340 8.08 -6.88 14.38
CA LEU A 340 9.17 -7.84 14.54
C LEU A 340 8.80 -9.11 15.34
N GLU A 341 7.69 -9.13 16.05
CA GLU A 341 7.20 -10.31 16.77
C GLU A 341 6.40 -11.25 15.84
N ASP A 342 5.66 -10.75 14.90
CA ASP A 342 4.87 -11.54 13.97
C ASP A 342 5.68 -11.98 12.74
N VAL A 343 5.59 -13.27 12.38
CA VAL A 343 6.36 -13.84 11.26
C VAL A 343 5.89 -13.34 9.91
N THR A 344 4.59 -13.10 9.76
CA THR A 344 3.97 -12.59 8.52
C THR A 344 4.36 -11.13 8.31
N ASP A 345 4.28 -10.32 9.38
CA ASP A 345 4.63 -8.91 9.33
C ASP A 345 6.12 -8.68 9.06
N ILE A 346 7.02 -9.49 9.67
CA ILE A 346 8.45 -9.46 9.33
C ILE A 346 8.65 -9.79 7.86
N GLY A 347 7.99 -10.85 7.38
CA GLY A 347 8.08 -11.29 5.99
C GLY A 347 7.64 -10.21 5.02
N ASN A 348 6.51 -9.57 5.31
CA ASN A 348 5.97 -8.45 4.52
C ASN A 348 6.89 -7.22 4.56
N TYR A 349 7.36 -6.84 5.75
CA TYR A 349 8.33 -5.74 5.89
C TYR A 349 9.59 -5.99 5.06
N ALA A 350 10.23 -7.16 5.23
CA ALA A 350 11.43 -7.48 4.49
C ALA A 350 11.19 -7.53 2.97
N PHE A 351 10.02 -8.02 2.54
CA PHE A 351 9.62 -8.00 1.14
C PHE A 351 9.56 -6.57 0.59
N HIS A 352 8.92 -5.65 1.29
CA HIS A 352 8.84 -4.26 0.86
C HIS A 352 10.21 -3.58 0.84
N GLN A 353 11.08 -3.86 1.81
CA GLN A 353 12.44 -3.30 1.80
C GLN A 353 13.23 -3.75 0.56
N ILE A 354 13.20 -5.04 0.21
CA ILE A 354 13.94 -5.53 -0.97
C ILE A 354 13.33 -5.06 -2.29
N ILE A 355 12.02 -4.94 -2.39
CA ILE A 355 11.36 -4.48 -3.62
C ILE A 355 11.61 -2.99 -3.84
N ASP A 356 11.75 -2.21 -2.78
CA ASP A 356 12.05 -0.78 -2.83
C ASP A 356 13.55 -0.49 -2.89
N GLU A 357 14.38 -1.55 -2.92
CA GLU A 357 15.84 -1.47 -2.98
C GLU A 357 16.43 -0.79 -1.73
N GLU A 358 15.72 -0.92 -0.60
CA GLU A 358 16.10 -0.40 0.70
C GLU A 358 16.83 -1.46 1.57
N ASN A 359 17.49 -1.00 2.64
CA ASN A 359 18.16 -1.89 3.58
C ASN A 359 17.11 -2.62 4.44
N ILE A 360 17.13 -3.96 4.44
CA ILE A 360 16.24 -4.78 5.29
C ILE A 360 16.38 -4.51 6.79
N PHE A 361 17.48 -3.91 7.22
CA PHE A 361 17.73 -3.49 8.60
C PHE A 361 17.44 -2.01 8.85
N GLN A 362 16.81 -1.30 7.90
CA GLN A 362 16.55 0.13 7.99
C GLN A 362 15.83 0.52 9.29
N PHE A 363 14.93 -0.34 9.79
CA PHE A 363 14.23 -0.08 11.03
C PHE A 363 15.14 0.09 12.25
N TYR A 364 16.32 -0.56 12.31
CA TYR A 364 17.29 -0.34 13.40
C TYR A 364 17.93 1.05 13.31
N GLU A 365 18.22 1.48 12.10
CA GLU A 365 18.77 2.82 11.86
C GLU A 365 17.70 3.87 12.17
N ASP A 366 16.48 3.69 11.68
CA ASP A 366 15.34 4.57 11.93
C ASP A 366 15.02 4.69 13.43
N MET A 367 15.03 3.58 14.18
CA MET A 367 14.85 3.63 15.64
C MET A 367 15.92 4.43 16.34
N LYS A 368 17.18 4.32 15.89
CA LYS A 368 18.28 5.08 16.45
C LYS A 368 18.18 6.55 16.06
N ASP A 369 17.83 6.84 14.82
CA ASP A 369 17.70 8.19 14.29
C ASP A 369 16.51 8.94 14.88
N LEU A 370 15.43 8.24 15.22
CA LEU A 370 14.28 8.80 15.96
C LEU A 370 14.73 9.51 17.24
N ASP A 371 15.75 9.01 17.93
CA ASP A 371 16.26 9.64 19.15
C ASP A 371 16.89 11.02 18.89
N GLY A 372 17.37 11.24 17.68
CA GLY A 372 17.91 12.53 17.20
C GLY A 372 16.88 13.57 16.77
N ILE A 373 15.60 13.19 16.59
CA ILE A 373 14.54 14.11 16.14
C ILE A 373 14.17 15.08 17.27
N LYS A 374 14.17 16.38 16.94
CA LYS A 374 13.84 17.48 17.83
C LYS A 374 12.57 18.22 17.38
N GLU A 375 12.02 19.03 18.24
CA GLU A 375 10.87 19.90 17.96
C GLU A 375 11.05 20.76 16.70
N GLU A 376 12.25 21.34 16.53
CA GLU A 376 12.60 22.16 15.37
C GLU A 376 12.51 21.37 14.05
N ASP A 377 12.93 20.09 14.03
CA ASP A 377 12.86 19.23 12.85
C ASP A 377 11.41 19.02 12.43
N ILE A 378 10.48 18.86 13.41
CA ILE A 378 9.06 18.69 13.17
C ILE A 378 8.43 19.95 12.60
N TYR A 379 8.74 21.12 13.14
CA TYR A 379 8.23 22.39 12.60
C TYR A 379 8.81 22.69 11.21
N ASN A 380 10.06 22.37 10.98
CA ASN A 380 10.70 22.57 9.66
C ASN A 380 10.02 21.72 8.61
N VAL A 381 9.76 20.44 8.88
CA VAL A 381 9.07 19.56 7.92
C VAL A 381 7.61 19.98 7.76
N ALA A 382 6.90 20.37 8.83
CA ALA A 382 5.55 20.90 8.73
C ALA A 382 5.47 22.12 7.80
N ASN A 383 6.39 23.09 7.98
CA ASN A 383 6.48 24.26 7.10
C ASN A 383 6.88 23.91 5.67
N LYS A 384 7.65 22.83 5.45
CA LYS A 384 8.04 22.36 4.11
C LYS A 384 6.89 21.69 3.38
N VAL A 385 6.09 20.83 4.05
CA VAL A 385 5.13 19.94 3.40
C VAL A 385 3.68 20.37 3.52
N LEU A 386 3.23 20.94 4.64
CA LEU A 386 1.82 21.29 4.86
C LEU A 386 1.44 22.61 4.17
N ASN A 387 1.71 22.68 2.87
CA ASN A 387 1.44 23.86 2.03
C ASN A 387 0.71 23.48 0.76
N LYS A 388 -0.22 24.31 0.34
CA LYS A 388 -0.90 24.21 -0.95
C LYS A 388 -1.49 22.82 -1.21
N PRO A 389 -2.32 22.27 -0.31
CA PRO A 389 -2.95 20.98 -0.52
C PRO A 389 -3.88 20.97 -1.74
N THR A 390 -4.08 19.80 -2.30
CA THR A 390 -5.31 19.54 -3.05
C THR A 390 -6.39 19.17 -2.05
N ILE A 391 -7.56 19.78 -2.18
CA ILE A 391 -8.71 19.52 -1.30
C ILE A 391 -9.86 19.00 -2.15
N HIS A 392 -10.40 17.87 -1.77
CA HIS A 392 -11.65 17.38 -2.35
C HIS A 392 -12.71 17.29 -1.26
N ILE A 393 -13.91 17.78 -1.58
CA ILE A 393 -15.09 17.73 -0.74
C ILE A 393 -16.16 16.93 -1.47
N LEU A 394 -16.63 15.88 -0.83
CA LEU A 394 -17.77 15.13 -1.31
C LEU A 394 -18.99 15.45 -0.43
N LEU A 395 -19.97 16.09 -1.02
CA LEU A 395 -21.21 16.46 -0.34
C LEU A 395 -22.28 15.39 -0.55
N ASN A 396 -22.97 15.03 0.53
CA ASN A 396 -24.20 14.26 0.43
C ASN A 396 -25.31 15.12 -0.20
N GLN A 397 -26.17 14.47 -1.00
CA GLN A 397 -27.34 15.08 -1.66
C GLN A 397 -28.62 14.55 -1.08
#